data_6638e8845322aa3dd7f4b3ad3029cdf5
#
_entry.id   6638e8845322aa3dd7f4b3ad3029cdf5
#
_cell.length_a   1.000
_cell.length_b   1.000
_cell.length_c   1.000
_cell.angle_alpha   90.00
_cell.angle_beta   90.00
_cell.angle_gamma   90.00
#
_symmetry.space_group_name_H-M   'P 1'
#
loop_
_entity.id
_entity.type
_entity.pdbx_description
1 polymer ?
#
loop_
_entity_poly.entity_id
_entity_poly.type
_entity_poly.pdbx_seq_one_letter_code
_entity_poly.pdbx_strand_id
1 'polypeptide(L)'
;MPTILGTGAHRYEFVDNWAKLPPGREFNADVAAVGVDKQDRVYAFNRGKHPMVVLDRAGNFLRSWGEGLFPRAHGVYMAPDDTIWLTDDGDHTVRHCTLEGKVLLTLGIPGTPRPYMSGEPFHRCTHTALSPQGDLYVSDGYGNSRVHKFAPNGTLLRSWGEPGTDPGQFNIPHNICCDADGWVYVADRENHRVQVFDGNGKFETQWINMHRPSGLFMERGGQGRFFVGEIGGGMGVNYDMPNIGPRVSIYSHKGELLARLGQRPAGLEPGQFISPHGLAVDSHGDIYVGEVSYTNWRNRYKEQPHPPGLRSLQKLVKVG
;
A
#
# COMPACT_ATOMS: atom_id res chain seq x y z
N MET A 1 -8.33 19.45 21.84
CA MET A 1 -7.01 18.86 22.14
C MET A 1 -6.59 18.03 20.93
N PRO A 2 -5.30 17.94 20.60
CA PRO A 2 -4.85 17.12 19.50
C PRO A 2 -5.21 15.64 19.73
N THR A 3 -5.55 14.92 18.65
CA THR A 3 -5.81 13.48 18.72
C THR A 3 -4.50 12.73 18.53
N ILE A 4 -4.01 12.13 19.63
CA ILE A 4 -2.77 11.36 19.66
C ILE A 4 -3.07 9.86 19.56
N LEU A 5 -2.42 9.19 18.63
CA LEU A 5 -2.47 7.75 18.40
C LEU A 5 -1.16 7.09 18.82
N GLY A 6 -1.25 5.84 19.28
CA GLY A 6 -0.07 5.07 19.69
C GLY A 6 0.43 5.38 21.09
N THR A 7 1.55 4.78 21.47
CA THR A 7 2.12 4.81 22.82
C THR A 7 3.66 4.86 22.80
N GLY A 8 4.26 5.25 23.90
CA GLY A 8 5.72 5.29 24.07
C GLY A 8 6.41 6.14 23.00
N ALA A 9 7.42 5.60 22.35
CA ALA A 9 8.17 6.24 21.26
C ALA A 9 7.42 6.24 19.91
N HIS A 10 6.26 5.63 19.84
CA HIS A 10 5.44 5.49 18.64
C HIS A 10 4.12 6.28 18.79
N ARG A 11 4.26 7.58 19.06
CA ARG A 11 3.13 8.50 19.21
C ARG A 11 3.02 9.38 17.98
N TYR A 12 1.78 9.56 17.50
CA TYR A 12 1.49 10.33 16.30
C TYR A 12 0.26 11.20 16.52
N GLU A 13 0.33 12.44 16.04
CA GLU A 13 -0.82 13.36 16.02
C GLU A 13 -1.54 13.26 14.68
N PHE A 14 -2.84 13.05 14.70
CA PHE A 14 -3.69 13.14 13.52
C PHE A 14 -3.80 14.60 13.07
N VAL A 15 -3.56 14.85 11.78
CA VAL A 15 -3.70 16.18 11.16
C VAL A 15 -4.94 16.21 10.28
N ASP A 16 -5.94 16.97 10.72
CA ASP A 16 -7.17 17.14 9.94
C ASP A 16 -6.93 18.04 8.73
N ASN A 17 -7.60 17.72 7.61
CA ASN A 17 -7.57 18.51 6.37
C ASN A 17 -6.16 18.88 5.89
N TRP A 18 -5.20 17.95 6.07
CA TRP A 18 -3.81 18.19 5.69
C TRP A 18 -3.65 18.47 4.20
N ALA A 19 -4.30 17.69 3.31
CA ALA A 19 -4.21 17.85 1.86
C ALA A 19 -5.03 19.07 1.40
N LYS A 20 -4.36 20.11 0.92
CA LYS A 20 -4.93 21.36 0.43
C LYS A 20 -5.05 21.32 -1.09
N LEU A 21 -6.13 20.73 -1.57
CA LEU A 21 -6.36 20.53 -3.00
C LEU A 21 -7.15 21.71 -3.60
N PRO A 22 -6.78 22.18 -4.81
CA PRO A 22 -7.56 23.18 -5.51
C PRO A 22 -8.88 22.58 -6.02
N PRO A 23 -9.91 23.42 -6.29
CA PRO A 23 -11.18 22.96 -6.83
C PRO A 23 -11.02 22.07 -8.06
N GLY A 24 -11.73 20.93 -8.08
CA GLY A 24 -11.68 19.94 -9.14
C GLY A 24 -10.51 18.94 -9.07
N ARG A 25 -9.72 18.99 -7.98
CA ARG A 25 -8.63 18.04 -7.69
C ARG A 25 -8.86 17.26 -6.41
N GLU A 26 -10.02 17.40 -5.79
CA GLU A 26 -10.39 16.71 -4.55
C GLU A 26 -10.35 15.18 -4.75
N PHE A 27 -9.97 14.47 -3.70
CA PHE A 27 -10.08 13.01 -3.68
C PHE A 27 -11.55 12.61 -3.55
N ASN A 28 -12.17 12.27 -4.67
CA ASN A 28 -13.55 11.78 -4.76
C ASN A 28 -13.62 10.26 -5.00
N ALA A 29 -12.52 9.58 -4.77
CA ALA A 29 -12.34 8.13 -4.89
C ALA A 29 -11.24 7.67 -3.93
N ASP A 30 -10.98 6.36 -3.92
CA ASP A 30 -9.92 5.76 -3.10
C ASP A 30 -8.54 6.32 -3.43
N VAL A 31 -7.74 6.63 -2.41
CA VAL A 31 -6.28 6.76 -2.53
C VAL A 31 -5.67 5.40 -2.21
N ALA A 32 -5.38 4.62 -3.24
CA ALA A 32 -4.98 3.23 -3.06
C ALA A 32 -3.53 3.09 -2.57
N ALA A 33 -2.65 4.01 -2.94
CA ALA A 33 -1.26 3.98 -2.49
C ALA A 33 -0.68 5.38 -2.32
N VAL A 34 0.37 5.44 -1.51
CA VAL A 34 1.13 6.67 -1.25
C VAL A 34 2.61 6.38 -1.38
N GLY A 35 3.36 7.29 -2.01
CA GLY A 35 4.82 7.31 -2.00
C GLY A 35 5.34 8.63 -1.45
N VAL A 36 6.56 8.64 -0.91
CA VAL A 36 7.27 9.85 -0.50
C VAL A 36 8.65 9.84 -1.12
N ASP A 37 9.02 10.94 -1.78
CA ASP A 37 10.35 11.07 -2.40
C ASP A 37 11.41 11.62 -1.43
N LYS A 38 12.63 11.81 -1.91
CA LYS A 38 13.77 12.31 -1.12
C LYS A 38 13.61 13.77 -0.67
N GLN A 39 12.67 14.52 -1.24
CA GLN A 39 12.33 15.90 -0.88
C GLN A 39 11.08 15.97 0.00
N ASP A 40 10.62 14.84 0.54
CA ASP A 40 9.38 14.70 1.32
C ASP A 40 8.12 15.14 0.56
N ARG A 41 8.13 15.10 -0.79
CA ARG A 41 6.91 15.28 -1.57
C ARG A 41 6.10 14.00 -1.56
N VAL A 42 4.80 14.15 -1.40
CA VAL A 42 3.85 13.04 -1.24
C VAL A 42 3.13 12.78 -2.55
N TYR A 43 3.20 11.55 -3.02
CA TYR A 43 2.59 11.05 -4.25
C TYR A 43 1.38 10.20 -3.89
N ALA A 44 0.18 10.75 -4.03
CA ALA A 44 -1.08 10.08 -3.75
C ALA A 44 -1.64 9.46 -5.03
N PHE A 45 -1.58 8.13 -5.14
CA PHE A 45 -2.07 7.38 -6.28
C PHE A 45 -3.51 6.94 -6.04
N ASN A 46 -4.43 7.57 -6.75
CA ASN A 46 -5.86 7.46 -6.50
C ASN A 46 -6.65 7.00 -7.71
N ARG A 47 -7.87 6.51 -7.45
CA ARG A 47 -8.81 5.98 -8.46
C ARG A 47 -9.73 7.04 -9.05
N GLY A 48 -9.45 8.32 -8.80
CA GLY A 48 -10.22 9.43 -9.33
C GLY A 48 -9.73 9.88 -10.71
N LYS A 49 -10.27 11.01 -11.16
CA LYS A 49 -9.99 11.59 -12.50
C LYS A 49 -8.51 11.95 -12.69
N HIS A 50 -7.80 12.26 -11.62
CA HIS A 50 -6.38 12.62 -11.61
C HIS A 50 -5.60 11.55 -10.84
N PRO A 51 -5.16 10.46 -11.48
CA PRO A 51 -4.64 9.28 -10.79
C PRO A 51 -3.46 9.56 -9.88
N MET A 52 -2.53 10.41 -10.29
CA MET A 52 -1.42 10.82 -9.44
C MET A 52 -1.58 12.29 -9.04
N VAL A 53 -1.67 12.54 -7.74
CA VAL A 53 -1.64 13.87 -7.13
C VAL A 53 -0.37 14.01 -6.31
N VAL A 54 0.39 15.08 -6.53
CA VAL A 54 1.64 15.36 -5.82
C VAL A 54 1.47 16.57 -4.93
N LEU A 55 1.83 16.41 -3.65
CA LEU A 55 1.73 17.41 -2.60
C LEU A 55 3.12 17.67 -2.00
N ASP A 56 3.35 18.85 -1.46
CA ASP A 56 4.49 19.06 -0.58
C ASP A 56 4.23 18.51 0.83
N ARG A 57 5.23 18.48 1.70
CA ARG A 57 5.10 17.99 3.07
C ARG A 57 4.07 18.77 3.90
N ALA A 58 3.81 20.05 3.57
CA ALA A 58 2.80 20.89 4.21
C ALA A 58 1.38 20.67 3.66
N GLY A 59 1.23 19.77 2.67
CA GLY A 59 -0.04 19.42 2.05
C GLY A 59 -0.47 20.33 0.91
N ASN A 60 0.37 21.27 0.45
CA ASN A 60 0.04 22.10 -0.67
C ASN A 60 0.13 21.32 -1.98
N PHE A 61 -0.86 21.49 -2.85
CA PHE A 61 -0.86 20.87 -4.17
C PHE A 61 0.29 21.41 -5.04
N LEU A 62 1.05 20.50 -5.64
CA LEU A 62 2.14 20.83 -6.56
C LEU A 62 1.76 20.56 -8.01
N ARG A 63 1.26 19.36 -8.32
CA ARG A 63 0.85 18.92 -9.66
C ARG A 63 0.00 17.67 -9.62
N SER A 64 -0.60 17.33 -10.74
CA SER A 64 -1.21 16.01 -11.01
C SER A 64 -0.87 15.52 -12.40
N TRP A 65 -0.92 14.20 -12.60
CA TRP A 65 -0.68 13.55 -13.88
C TRP A 65 -1.27 12.14 -13.94
N GLY A 66 -1.18 11.49 -15.09
CA GLY A 66 -1.58 10.10 -15.28
C GLY A 66 -2.99 9.91 -15.82
N GLU A 67 -3.67 10.99 -16.23
CA GLU A 67 -4.99 10.94 -16.81
C GLU A 67 -5.03 10.02 -18.04
N GLY A 68 -5.95 9.05 -18.03
CA GLY A 68 -6.09 8.08 -19.11
C GLY A 68 -5.08 6.92 -19.11
N LEU A 69 -4.09 6.93 -18.21
CA LEU A 69 -3.08 5.86 -18.13
C LEU A 69 -3.41 4.76 -17.12
N PHE A 70 -4.21 5.06 -16.10
CA PHE A 70 -4.44 4.18 -14.95
C PHE A 70 -5.93 3.97 -14.72
N PRO A 71 -6.51 2.89 -15.28
CA PRO A 71 -7.92 2.55 -15.05
C PRO A 71 -8.25 2.28 -13.58
N ARG A 72 -7.30 1.70 -12.83
CA ARG A 72 -7.50 1.39 -11.41
C ARG A 72 -6.19 1.38 -10.63
N ALA A 73 -5.78 2.56 -10.18
CA ALA A 73 -4.59 2.77 -9.35
C ALA A 73 -4.53 1.79 -8.15
N HIS A 74 -3.36 1.17 -7.91
CA HIS A 74 -3.22 0.21 -6.82
C HIS A 74 -1.94 0.36 -6.00
N GLY A 75 -0.75 0.23 -6.56
CA GLY A 75 0.52 0.22 -5.84
C GLY A 75 1.49 1.32 -6.26
N VAL A 76 2.29 1.83 -5.31
CA VAL A 76 3.36 2.82 -5.53
C VAL A 76 4.63 2.36 -4.85
N TYR A 77 5.73 2.32 -5.59
CA TYR A 77 7.07 2.16 -5.05
C TYR A 77 7.98 3.28 -5.53
N MET A 78 8.55 4.04 -4.59
CA MET A 78 9.52 5.10 -4.88
C MET A 78 10.91 4.50 -4.99
N ALA A 79 11.49 4.52 -6.17
CA ALA A 79 12.80 3.92 -6.42
C ALA A 79 13.96 4.83 -5.94
N PRO A 80 15.13 4.25 -5.62
CA PRO A 80 16.28 5.03 -5.14
C PRO A 80 16.90 5.99 -6.18
N ASP A 81 16.59 5.80 -7.44
CA ASP A 81 17.08 6.61 -8.59
C ASP A 81 16.17 7.79 -8.96
N ASP A 82 15.26 8.18 -8.05
CA ASP A 82 14.26 9.22 -8.26
C ASP A 82 13.29 8.91 -9.41
N THR A 83 12.94 7.64 -9.56
CA THR A 83 11.85 7.15 -10.40
C THR A 83 10.74 6.53 -9.55
N ILE A 84 9.62 6.18 -10.19
CA ILE A 84 8.44 5.63 -9.51
C ILE A 84 7.93 4.41 -10.28
N TRP A 85 7.62 3.34 -9.54
CA TRP A 85 6.93 2.17 -10.08
C TRP A 85 5.48 2.19 -9.65
N LEU A 86 4.58 2.03 -10.60
CA LEU A 86 3.14 2.13 -10.41
C LEU A 86 2.46 0.84 -10.86
N THR A 87 1.67 0.27 -9.98
CA THR A 87 0.89 -0.93 -10.28
C THR A 87 -0.57 -0.55 -10.51
N ASP A 88 -1.12 -1.00 -11.62
CA ASP A 88 -2.55 -0.85 -11.93
C ASP A 88 -3.20 -2.23 -12.02
N ASP A 89 -4.16 -2.51 -11.12
CA ASP A 89 -4.83 -3.80 -11.09
C ASP A 89 -6.04 -3.87 -12.03
N GLY A 90 -6.42 -2.75 -12.64
CA GLY A 90 -7.50 -2.68 -13.63
C GLY A 90 -7.05 -3.03 -15.04
N ASP A 91 -5.84 -2.64 -15.41
CA ASP A 91 -5.26 -2.99 -16.71
C ASP A 91 -4.14 -4.04 -16.65
N HIS A 92 -3.90 -4.60 -15.46
CA HIS A 92 -2.96 -5.71 -15.25
C HIS A 92 -1.51 -5.37 -15.59
N THR A 93 -1.07 -4.15 -15.27
CA THR A 93 0.27 -3.66 -15.62
C THR A 93 1.04 -3.10 -14.43
N VAL A 94 2.35 -3.13 -14.59
CA VAL A 94 3.30 -2.37 -13.77
C VAL A 94 4.03 -1.39 -14.69
N ARG A 95 4.02 -0.09 -14.33
CA ARG A 95 4.70 0.95 -15.09
C ARG A 95 5.83 1.57 -14.29
N HIS A 96 7.00 1.63 -14.89
CA HIS A 96 8.14 2.42 -14.44
C HIS A 96 8.03 3.81 -15.06
N CYS A 97 8.03 4.85 -14.25
CA CYS A 97 7.84 6.23 -14.69
C CYS A 97 8.86 7.18 -14.07
N THR A 98 9.09 8.33 -14.72
CA THR A 98 9.70 9.47 -14.03
C THR A 98 8.73 10.03 -12.99
N LEU A 99 9.22 10.86 -12.07
CA LEU A 99 8.37 11.53 -11.07
C LEU A 99 7.37 12.52 -11.70
N GLU A 100 7.57 12.91 -12.97
CA GLU A 100 6.69 13.77 -13.76
C GLU A 100 5.67 12.97 -14.59
N GLY A 101 5.73 11.61 -14.55
CA GLY A 101 4.74 10.73 -15.18
C GLY A 101 5.10 10.25 -16.59
N LYS A 102 6.33 10.50 -17.07
CA LYS A 102 6.80 9.87 -18.35
C LYS A 102 7.02 8.38 -18.12
N VAL A 103 6.32 7.54 -18.87
CA VAL A 103 6.48 6.07 -18.84
C VAL A 103 7.83 5.70 -19.48
N LEU A 104 8.63 4.94 -18.74
CA LEU A 104 9.95 4.43 -19.17
C LEU A 104 9.88 2.96 -19.57
N LEU A 105 9.08 2.16 -18.84
CA LEU A 105 8.87 0.73 -19.08
C LEU A 105 7.44 0.36 -18.70
N THR A 106 6.83 -0.57 -19.42
CA THR A 106 5.56 -1.22 -19.04
C THR A 106 5.77 -2.72 -19.04
N LEU A 107 5.43 -3.36 -17.92
CA LEU A 107 5.32 -4.82 -17.78
C LEU A 107 3.85 -5.21 -17.79
N GLY A 108 3.53 -6.32 -18.44
CA GLY A 108 2.16 -6.73 -18.73
C GLY A 108 1.63 -6.12 -20.04
N ILE A 109 0.44 -6.50 -20.43
CA ILE A 109 -0.25 -5.99 -21.64
C ILE A 109 -1.50 -5.24 -21.17
N PRO A 110 -1.57 -3.90 -21.38
CA PRO A 110 -2.70 -3.10 -20.91
C PRO A 110 -4.06 -3.69 -21.32
N GLY A 111 -4.94 -3.85 -20.33
CA GLY A 111 -6.29 -4.39 -20.54
C GLY A 111 -6.36 -5.89 -20.85
N THR A 112 -5.24 -6.62 -20.82
CA THR A 112 -5.19 -8.04 -21.19
C THR A 112 -4.64 -8.89 -20.04
N PRO A 113 -5.51 -9.41 -19.13
CA PRO A 113 -5.07 -10.32 -18.08
C PRO A 113 -4.60 -11.66 -18.63
N ARG A 114 -3.64 -12.27 -17.96
CA ARG A 114 -3.37 -13.70 -18.14
C ARG A 114 -4.53 -14.53 -17.59
N PRO A 115 -4.66 -15.81 -17.97
CA PRO A 115 -5.73 -16.66 -17.43
C PRO A 115 -5.71 -16.68 -15.91
N TYR A 116 -6.90 -16.74 -15.30
CA TYR A 116 -7.05 -16.78 -13.84
C TYR A 116 -6.26 -17.94 -13.23
N MET A 117 -5.44 -17.66 -12.21
CA MET A 117 -4.56 -18.62 -11.52
C MET A 117 -3.58 -19.37 -12.42
N SER A 118 -3.22 -18.84 -13.59
CA SER A 118 -2.29 -19.49 -14.53
C SER A 118 -0.84 -19.53 -14.04
N GLY A 119 -0.48 -18.64 -13.11
CA GLY A 119 0.92 -18.43 -12.72
C GLY A 119 1.72 -17.53 -13.67
N GLU A 120 1.15 -17.10 -14.80
CA GLU A 120 1.77 -16.16 -15.73
C GLU A 120 1.50 -14.71 -15.32
N PRO A 121 2.47 -13.78 -15.48
CA PRO A 121 2.25 -12.36 -15.15
C PRO A 121 1.48 -11.63 -16.28
N PHE A 122 0.44 -10.84 -15.98
CA PHE A 122 -0.20 -10.57 -14.70
C PHE A 122 -1.71 -10.85 -14.77
N HIS A 123 -2.32 -11.10 -13.58
CA HIS A 123 -3.77 -11.07 -13.45
C HIS A 123 -4.15 -10.25 -12.20
N ARG A 124 -4.28 -8.92 -12.36
CA ARG A 124 -4.55 -7.94 -11.30
C ARG A 124 -3.44 -7.88 -10.25
N CYS A 125 -2.23 -7.53 -10.71
CA CYS A 125 -1.06 -7.31 -9.86
C CYS A 125 -1.32 -6.17 -8.86
N THR A 126 -0.64 -6.23 -7.69
CA THR A 126 -1.00 -5.41 -6.54
C THR A 126 0.08 -4.42 -6.11
N HIS A 127 1.35 -4.82 -6.04
CA HIS A 127 2.44 -3.93 -5.62
C HIS A 127 3.80 -4.38 -6.16
N THR A 128 4.82 -3.53 -5.98
CA THR A 128 6.19 -3.81 -6.42
C THR A 128 7.24 -3.41 -5.38
N ALA A 129 8.41 -4.06 -5.43
CA ALA A 129 9.61 -3.67 -4.70
C ALA A 129 10.85 -3.97 -5.52
N LEU A 130 11.93 -3.18 -5.34
CA LEU A 130 13.24 -3.47 -5.93
C LEU A 130 14.14 -4.18 -4.92
N SER A 131 14.92 -5.16 -5.39
CA SER A 131 16.04 -5.72 -4.66
C SER A 131 17.21 -4.72 -4.61
N PRO A 132 18.20 -4.92 -3.71
CA PRO A 132 19.45 -4.14 -3.73
C PRO A 132 20.22 -4.21 -5.06
N GLN A 133 20.03 -5.28 -5.83
CA GLN A 133 20.65 -5.48 -7.15
C GLN A 133 19.82 -4.89 -8.31
N GLY A 134 18.64 -4.33 -8.01
CA GLY A 134 17.74 -3.71 -9.00
C GLY A 134 16.75 -4.68 -9.64
N ASP A 135 16.68 -5.95 -9.22
CA ASP A 135 15.61 -6.85 -9.67
C ASP A 135 14.25 -6.37 -9.11
N LEU A 136 13.22 -6.46 -9.92
CA LEU A 136 11.87 -6.06 -9.53
C LEU A 136 11.06 -7.26 -9.07
N TYR A 137 10.53 -7.19 -7.87
CA TYR A 137 9.49 -8.11 -7.36
C TYR A 137 8.11 -7.50 -7.57
N VAL A 138 7.16 -8.32 -7.99
CA VAL A 138 5.75 -7.94 -8.19
C VAL A 138 4.85 -8.94 -7.50
N SER A 139 4.01 -8.48 -6.55
CA SER A 139 2.91 -9.28 -6.04
C SER A 139 1.74 -9.25 -7.03
N ASP A 140 1.25 -10.42 -7.43
CA ASP A 140 0.14 -10.60 -8.39
C ASP A 140 -0.99 -11.34 -7.68
N GLY A 141 -1.76 -10.58 -6.88
CA GLY A 141 -2.58 -11.15 -5.81
C GLY A 141 -3.99 -11.50 -6.19
N TYR A 142 -4.73 -10.61 -6.87
CA TYR A 142 -6.19 -10.78 -7.00
C TYR A 142 -6.62 -11.93 -7.91
N GLY A 143 -5.83 -12.27 -8.91
CA GLY A 143 -6.20 -13.32 -9.85
C GLY A 143 -5.12 -14.36 -10.10
N ASN A 144 -4.03 -14.35 -9.30
CA ASN A 144 -2.90 -15.23 -9.59
C ASN A 144 -2.21 -15.87 -8.37
N SER A 145 -2.30 -15.28 -7.17
CA SER A 145 -1.63 -15.77 -5.95
C SER A 145 -0.14 -16.04 -6.14
N ARG A 146 0.57 -15.11 -6.79
CA ARG A 146 1.99 -15.23 -7.17
C ARG A 146 2.81 -14.03 -6.73
N VAL A 147 4.11 -14.26 -6.63
CA VAL A 147 5.14 -13.22 -6.71
C VAL A 147 6.00 -13.50 -7.93
N HIS A 148 6.26 -12.47 -8.73
CA HIS A 148 7.10 -12.53 -9.91
C HIS A 148 8.37 -11.72 -9.69
N LYS A 149 9.52 -12.24 -10.12
CA LYS A 149 10.81 -11.56 -10.12
C LYS A 149 11.24 -11.27 -11.55
N PHE A 150 11.54 -10.00 -11.83
CA PHE A 150 12.04 -9.54 -13.15
C PHE A 150 13.42 -8.94 -13.03
N ALA A 151 14.23 -9.10 -14.06
CA ALA A 151 15.45 -8.31 -14.23
C ALA A 151 15.11 -6.83 -14.51
N PRO A 152 16.05 -5.89 -14.32
CA PRO A 152 15.84 -4.46 -14.59
C PRO A 152 15.35 -4.13 -16.01
N ASN A 153 15.66 -4.97 -16.99
CA ASN A 153 15.21 -4.83 -18.38
C ASN A 153 13.80 -5.40 -18.64
N GLY A 154 13.10 -5.90 -17.61
CA GLY A 154 11.77 -6.47 -17.71
C GLY A 154 11.72 -7.96 -18.08
N THR A 155 12.83 -8.65 -18.16
CA THR A 155 12.86 -10.12 -18.39
C THR A 155 12.39 -10.84 -17.12
N LEU A 156 11.38 -11.71 -17.25
CA LEU A 156 10.94 -12.56 -16.15
C LEU A 156 12.05 -13.56 -15.77
N LEU A 157 12.48 -13.52 -14.51
CA LEU A 157 13.51 -14.41 -13.96
C LEU A 157 12.90 -15.60 -13.24
N ARG A 158 11.86 -15.36 -12.46
CA ARG A 158 11.23 -16.39 -11.60
C ARG A 158 9.81 -15.97 -11.18
N SER A 159 9.00 -16.99 -10.87
CA SER A 159 7.73 -16.81 -10.17
C SER A 159 7.62 -17.87 -9.07
N TRP A 160 6.97 -17.54 -7.95
CA TRP A 160 6.70 -18.47 -6.86
C TRP A 160 5.37 -18.19 -6.19
N GLY A 161 4.94 -19.11 -5.36
CA GLY A 161 3.65 -19.09 -4.69
C GLY A 161 2.59 -19.86 -5.49
N GLU A 162 1.48 -20.11 -4.84
CA GLU A 162 0.25 -20.71 -5.38
C GLU A 162 -0.90 -20.42 -4.42
N PRO A 163 -2.18 -20.57 -4.80
CA PRO A 163 -3.30 -20.42 -3.88
C PRO A 163 -3.22 -21.38 -2.71
N GLY A 164 -3.39 -20.89 -1.49
CA GLY A 164 -3.46 -21.74 -0.29
C GLY A 164 -3.05 -21.02 1.00
N THR A 165 -2.88 -21.82 2.07
CA THR A 165 -2.61 -21.34 3.44
C THR A 165 -1.29 -21.84 4.02
N ASP A 166 -0.63 -22.81 3.37
CA ASP A 166 0.66 -23.33 3.82
C ASP A 166 1.79 -22.29 3.62
N PRO A 167 2.95 -22.46 4.27
CA PRO A 167 4.13 -21.64 3.99
C PRO A 167 4.49 -21.64 2.50
N GLY A 168 4.66 -20.45 1.92
CA GLY A 168 4.91 -20.27 0.50
C GLY A 168 3.66 -20.21 -0.38
N GLN A 169 2.49 -20.58 0.13
CA GLN A 169 1.20 -20.37 -0.54
C GLN A 169 0.60 -19.03 -0.15
N PHE A 170 -0.30 -18.48 -0.97
CA PHE A 170 -0.89 -17.16 -0.79
C PHE A 170 -2.41 -17.16 -0.92
N ASN A 171 -3.03 -16.26 -0.15
CA ASN A 171 -4.41 -15.85 -0.34
C ASN A 171 -4.45 -14.32 -0.48
N ILE A 172 -4.31 -13.86 -1.71
CA ILE A 172 -4.17 -12.45 -2.09
C ILE A 172 -2.87 -11.83 -1.53
N PRO A 173 -1.66 -12.15 -2.09
CA PRO A 173 -0.45 -11.39 -1.82
C PRO A 173 -0.66 -9.95 -2.31
N HIS A 174 -0.70 -9.00 -1.35
CA HIS A 174 -1.28 -7.68 -1.60
C HIS A 174 -0.26 -6.55 -1.63
N ASN A 175 0.80 -6.68 -0.88
CA ASN A 175 1.89 -5.71 -0.85
C ASN A 175 3.22 -6.45 -0.68
N ILE A 176 4.32 -5.82 -1.08
CA ILE A 176 5.64 -6.44 -1.07
C ILE A 176 6.72 -5.39 -0.77
N CYS A 177 7.69 -5.75 0.07
CA CYS A 177 8.90 -4.99 0.33
C CYS A 177 10.12 -5.87 0.14
N CYS A 178 11.28 -5.25 -0.12
CA CYS A 178 12.58 -5.92 -0.11
C CYS A 178 13.56 -5.10 0.72
N ASP A 179 14.28 -5.74 1.63
CA ASP A 179 15.28 -5.07 2.47
C ASP A 179 16.67 -5.00 1.83
N ALA A 180 17.62 -4.38 2.55
CA ALA A 180 18.99 -4.20 2.08
C ALA A 180 19.79 -5.51 1.99
N ASP A 181 19.37 -6.56 2.69
CA ASP A 181 19.98 -7.89 2.67
C ASP A 181 19.36 -8.79 1.59
N GLY A 182 18.30 -8.30 0.91
CA GLY A 182 17.61 -9.01 -0.16
C GLY A 182 16.47 -9.93 0.31
N TRP A 183 16.05 -9.84 1.58
CA TRP A 183 14.85 -10.51 2.06
C TRP A 183 13.58 -9.87 1.49
N VAL A 184 12.64 -10.70 1.11
CA VAL A 184 11.38 -10.29 0.49
C VAL A 184 10.22 -10.53 1.44
N TYR A 185 9.50 -9.47 1.79
CA TYR A 185 8.37 -9.47 2.71
C TYR A 185 7.08 -9.30 1.93
N VAL A 186 6.15 -10.25 2.06
CA VAL A 186 4.89 -10.25 1.32
C VAL A 186 3.70 -10.22 2.28
N ALA A 187 2.88 -9.19 2.17
CA ALA A 187 1.61 -9.10 2.90
C ALA A 187 0.61 -10.06 2.27
N ASP A 188 0.42 -11.21 2.89
CA ASP A 188 -0.50 -12.29 2.48
C ASP A 188 -1.86 -12.04 3.15
N ARG A 189 -2.64 -11.14 2.51
CA ARG A 189 -3.72 -10.37 3.13
C ARG A 189 -4.81 -11.24 3.74
N GLU A 190 -5.37 -12.15 2.99
CA GLU A 190 -6.50 -12.97 3.46
C GLU A 190 -6.05 -14.19 4.29
N ASN A 191 -4.73 -14.44 4.36
CA ASN A 191 -4.12 -15.36 5.33
C ASN A 191 -3.67 -14.66 6.62
N HIS A 192 -3.93 -13.35 6.75
CA HIS A 192 -3.66 -12.56 7.95
C HIS A 192 -2.21 -12.59 8.43
N ARG A 193 -1.25 -12.56 7.51
CA ARG A 193 0.18 -12.69 7.80
C ARG A 193 1.06 -11.87 6.85
N VAL A 194 2.30 -11.64 7.26
CA VAL A 194 3.41 -11.29 6.36
C VAL A 194 4.31 -12.51 6.27
N GLN A 195 4.60 -12.99 5.07
CA GLN A 195 5.58 -14.04 4.84
C GLN A 195 6.91 -13.43 4.41
N VAL A 196 8.03 -14.03 4.83
CA VAL A 196 9.39 -13.62 4.52
C VAL A 196 10.06 -14.71 3.69
N PHE A 197 10.70 -14.28 2.58
CA PHE A 197 11.37 -15.15 1.63
C PHE A 197 12.79 -14.66 1.37
N ASP A 198 13.67 -15.56 0.96
CA ASP A 198 14.92 -15.16 0.32
C ASP A 198 14.64 -14.52 -1.06
N GLY A 199 15.67 -13.91 -1.67
CA GLY A 199 15.55 -13.28 -2.99
C GLY A 199 15.22 -14.23 -4.15
N ASN A 200 15.13 -15.55 -3.89
CA ASN A 200 14.75 -16.59 -4.84
C ASN A 200 13.39 -17.22 -4.53
N GLY A 201 12.67 -16.70 -3.53
CA GLY A 201 11.33 -17.16 -3.18
C GLY A 201 11.29 -18.39 -2.29
N LYS A 202 12.39 -18.75 -1.64
CA LYS A 202 12.40 -19.79 -0.60
C LYS A 202 11.82 -19.18 0.68
N PHE A 203 10.77 -19.79 1.23
CA PHE A 203 10.15 -19.39 2.49
C PHE A 203 11.16 -19.50 3.64
N GLU A 204 11.21 -18.48 4.49
CA GLU A 204 12.04 -18.45 5.70
C GLU A 204 11.20 -18.41 6.98
N THR A 205 10.29 -17.43 7.10
CA THR A 205 9.46 -17.26 8.29
C THR A 205 8.18 -16.48 7.97
N GLN A 206 7.34 -16.28 9.00
CA GLN A 206 6.12 -15.47 8.86
C GLN A 206 5.79 -14.73 10.16
N TRP A 207 5.11 -13.58 10.03
CA TRP A 207 4.55 -12.78 11.12
C TRP A 207 3.03 -12.89 11.10
N ILE A 208 2.41 -13.21 12.23
CA ILE A 208 0.98 -13.56 12.28
C ILE A 208 0.11 -12.61 13.13
N ASN A 209 0.62 -11.79 13.98
CA ASN A 209 -0.17 -10.95 14.89
C ASN A 209 -0.77 -9.71 14.19
N MET A 210 -1.49 -9.91 13.09
CA MET A 210 -2.14 -8.87 12.29
C MET A 210 -3.43 -9.37 11.65
N HIS A 211 -4.27 -8.45 11.19
CA HIS A 211 -5.53 -8.80 10.52
C HIS A 211 -5.64 -8.13 9.16
N ARG A 212 -5.66 -8.93 8.10
CA ARG A 212 -5.77 -8.49 6.69
C ARG A 212 -4.77 -7.37 6.35
N PRO A 213 -3.44 -7.62 6.43
CA PRO A 213 -2.41 -6.64 6.07
C PRO A 213 -2.55 -6.29 4.59
N SER A 214 -2.86 -5.04 4.31
CA SER A 214 -3.07 -4.53 2.95
C SER A 214 -1.91 -3.65 2.49
N GLY A 215 -1.54 -2.65 3.29
CA GLY A 215 -0.35 -1.84 3.08
C GLY A 215 0.85 -2.41 3.82
N LEU A 216 2.01 -2.35 3.21
CA LEU A 216 3.29 -2.72 3.83
C LEU A 216 4.34 -1.70 3.39
N PHE A 217 4.89 -0.96 4.33
CA PHE A 217 5.98 -0.02 4.11
C PHE A 217 7.13 -0.33 5.07
N MET A 218 8.34 -0.33 4.55
CA MET A 218 9.55 -0.51 5.34
C MET A 218 10.36 0.78 5.32
N GLU A 219 10.78 1.24 6.51
CA GLU A 219 11.70 2.39 6.61
C GLU A 219 13.02 2.11 5.89
N ARG A 220 13.50 3.11 5.18
CA ARG A 220 14.80 3.04 4.51
C ARG A 220 15.93 3.21 5.51
N GLY A 221 16.96 2.38 5.38
CA GLY A 221 18.20 2.47 6.15
C GLY A 221 18.19 1.67 7.46
N GLY A 222 19.16 0.78 7.63
CA GLY A 222 19.41 0.02 8.85
C GLY A 222 18.37 -1.03 9.20
N GLN A 223 18.14 -1.23 10.51
CA GLN A 223 17.09 -2.12 11.04
C GLN A 223 15.73 -1.39 11.03
N GLY A 224 15.22 -1.09 9.83
CA GLY A 224 14.00 -0.33 9.63
C GLY A 224 12.77 -0.98 10.27
N ARG A 225 11.83 -0.12 10.70
CA ARG A 225 10.51 -0.56 11.15
C ARG A 225 9.63 -0.84 9.95
N PHE A 226 8.65 -1.72 10.15
CA PHE A 226 7.59 -1.95 9.19
C PHE A 226 6.30 -1.28 9.66
N PHE A 227 5.62 -0.63 8.73
CA PHE A 227 4.31 -0.04 8.92
C PHE A 227 3.31 -0.86 8.10
N VAL A 228 2.29 -1.37 8.77
CA VAL A 228 1.30 -2.28 8.17
C VAL A 228 -0.09 -1.65 8.24
N GLY A 229 -0.70 -1.42 7.08
CA GLY A 229 -2.10 -1.02 6.99
C GLY A 229 -2.99 -2.25 7.08
N GLU A 230 -3.78 -2.35 8.15
CA GLU A 230 -4.75 -3.42 8.37
C GLU A 230 -6.15 -2.91 8.04
N ILE A 231 -6.81 -3.46 7.03
CA ILE A 231 -8.10 -2.96 6.54
C ILE A 231 -9.30 -3.35 7.38
N GLY A 232 -9.09 -4.10 8.45
CA GLY A 232 -10.17 -4.51 9.37
C GLY A 232 -11.02 -5.66 8.86
N GLY A 233 -12.19 -5.88 9.46
CA GLY A 233 -13.11 -6.96 9.14
C GLY A 233 -13.50 -7.01 7.66
N GLY A 234 -13.64 -8.20 7.10
CA GLY A 234 -14.00 -8.44 5.71
C GLY A 234 -15.44 -8.94 5.48
N MET A 235 -16.16 -9.23 6.55
CA MET A 235 -17.53 -9.75 6.52
C MET A 235 -18.43 -8.92 7.42
N GLY A 236 -19.72 -8.82 7.09
CA GLY A 236 -20.68 -8.06 7.88
C GLY A 236 -20.70 -8.42 9.36
N VAL A 237 -20.46 -9.70 9.68
CA VAL A 237 -20.45 -10.20 11.06
C VAL A 237 -19.22 -9.78 11.87
N ASN A 238 -18.14 -9.31 11.21
CA ASN A 238 -16.90 -8.96 11.91
C ASN A 238 -16.42 -7.51 11.68
N TYR A 239 -17.23 -6.67 11.03
CA TYR A 239 -16.84 -5.27 10.78
C TYR A 239 -16.51 -4.49 12.04
N ASP A 240 -17.27 -4.71 13.12
CA ASP A 240 -17.15 -3.98 14.39
C ASP A 240 -16.49 -4.81 15.50
N MET A 241 -15.92 -5.96 15.16
CA MET A 241 -15.20 -6.77 16.13
C MET A 241 -14.00 -6.00 16.71
N PRO A 242 -13.83 -6.02 18.03
CA PRO A 242 -12.69 -5.41 18.67
C PRO A 242 -11.38 -6.11 18.24
N ASN A 243 -10.29 -5.36 18.20
CA ASN A 243 -8.91 -5.86 17.99
C ASN A 243 -8.55 -6.41 16.59
N ILE A 244 -9.38 -6.21 15.56
CA ILE A 244 -9.07 -6.63 14.19
C ILE A 244 -8.91 -5.50 13.15
N GLY A 245 -8.85 -4.26 13.60
CA GLY A 245 -8.73 -3.08 12.72
C GLY A 245 -10.08 -2.43 12.40
N PRO A 246 -10.14 -1.42 11.51
CA PRO A 246 -9.01 -0.90 10.72
C PRO A 246 -7.98 -0.16 11.59
N ARG A 247 -6.71 -0.22 11.21
CA ARG A 247 -5.60 0.41 11.95
C ARG A 247 -4.31 0.43 11.15
N VAL A 248 -3.32 1.18 11.63
CA VAL A 248 -1.92 1.05 11.22
C VAL A 248 -1.15 0.39 12.37
N SER A 249 -0.39 -0.66 12.09
CA SER A 249 0.47 -1.33 13.07
C SER A 249 1.94 -1.13 12.71
N ILE A 250 2.78 -0.97 13.74
CA ILE A 250 4.22 -0.79 13.60
C ILE A 250 4.91 -2.04 14.15
N TYR A 251 5.78 -2.62 13.35
CA TYR A 251 6.56 -3.82 13.71
C TYR A 251 8.06 -3.53 13.66
N SER A 252 8.82 -4.24 14.47
CA SER A 252 10.28 -4.30 14.34
C SER A 252 10.66 -5.06 13.07
N HIS A 253 11.93 -4.98 12.67
CA HIS A 253 12.50 -5.78 11.59
C HIS A 253 12.37 -7.30 11.81
N LYS A 254 12.19 -7.73 13.06
CA LYS A 254 11.97 -9.14 13.42
C LYS A 254 10.50 -9.55 13.50
N GLY A 255 9.58 -8.67 13.16
CA GLY A 255 8.13 -8.94 13.21
C GLY A 255 7.52 -8.80 14.60
N GLU A 256 8.21 -8.16 15.56
CA GLU A 256 7.66 -7.87 16.88
C GLU A 256 6.74 -6.65 16.79
N LEU A 257 5.54 -6.74 17.35
CA LEU A 257 4.61 -5.62 17.40
C LEU A 257 5.12 -4.54 18.36
N LEU A 258 5.34 -3.32 17.84
CA LEU A 258 5.80 -2.16 18.61
C LEU A 258 4.64 -1.24 19.01
N ALA A 259 3.69 -0.98 18.09
CA ALA A 259 2.53 -0.13 18.35
C ALA A 259 1.37 -0.40 17.40
N ARG A 260 0.18 0.02 17.79
CA ARG A 260 -1.03 0.09 16.96
C ARG A 260 -1.61 1.49 17.00
N LEU A 261 -1.89 2.05 15.83
CA LEU A 261 -2.43 3.38 15.62
C LEU A 261 -3.84 3.25 15.04
N GLY A 262 -4.81 3.92 15.64
CA GLY A 262 -6.20 3.96 15.18
C GLY A 262 -7.18 3.87 16.34
N GLN A 263 -8.18 4.74 16.30
CA GLN A 263 -9.32 4.71 17.22
C GLN A 263 -10.45 3.89 16.61
N ARG A 264 -11.13 3.15 17.40
CA ARG A 264 -12.24 2.31 16.98
C ARG A 264 -13.59 2.88 17.36
N PRO A 265 -14.63 2.48 16.67
CA PRO A 265 -14.73 1.65 15.47
C PRO A 265 -14.17 2.34 14.21
N ALA A 266 -14.31 1.72 13.02
CA ALA A 266 -14.08 2.42 11.75
C ALA A 266 -15.01 3.63 11.64
N GLY A 267 -14.47 4.76 11.17
CA GLY A 267 -15.27 5.98 11.12
C GLY A 267 -14.51 7.19 10.60
N LEU A 268 -15.14 8.36 10.74
CA LEU A 268 -14.63 9.63 10.24
C LEU A 268 -14.10 10.55 11.33
N GLU A 269 -14.20 10.17 12.59
CA GLU A 269 -13.66 10.97 13.68
C GLU A 269 -12.13 11.04 13.61
N PRO A 270 -11.51 12.07 14.19
CA PRO A 270 -10.06 12.19 14.24
C PRO A 270 -9.41 10.92 14.80
N GLY A 271 -8.45 10.35 14.03
CA GLY A 271 -7.76 9.12 14.41
C GLY A 271 -8.51 7.81 14.11
N GLN A 272 -9.68 7.86 13.49
CA GLN A 272 -10.35 6.69 12.93
C GLN A 272 -9.95 6.48 11.46
N PHE A 273 -9.96 5.22 11.04
CA PHE A 273 -9.77 4.80 9.66
C PHE A 273 -11.02 4.07 9.14
N ILE A 274 -11.18 4.05 7.83
CA ILE A 274 -12.13 3.18 7.14
C ILE A 274 -11.41 1.94 6.61
N SER A 275 -10.27 2.14 5.92
CA SER A 275 -9.55 1.03 5.28
C SER A 275 -8.12 1.44 4.88
N PRO A 276 -7.15 1.45 5.81
CA PRO A 276 -5.74 1.72 5.51
C PRO A 276 -5.21 0.74 4.47
N HIS A 277 -4.76 1.26 3.31
CA HIS A 277 -4.41 0.42 2.17
C HIS A 277 -2.96 0.63 1.72
N GLY A 278 -2.54 1.82 1.39
CA GLY A 278 -1.16 2.16 1.07
C GLY A 278 -0.55 3.10 2.10
N LEU A 279 0.74 2.95 2.38
CA LEU A 279 1.44 3.69 3.42
C LEU A 279 2.76 4.23 2.90
N ALA A 280 3.18 5.41 3.39
CA ALA A 280 4.53 5.91 3.26
C ALA A 280 4.93 6.69 4.51
N VAL A 281 6.24 6.75 4.77
CA VAL A 281 6.79 7.53 5.88
C VAL A 281 7.86 8.47 5.32
N ASP A 282 7.82 9.74 5.74
CA ASP A 282 8.77 10.76 5.31
C ASP A 282 10.06 10.75 6.17
N SER A 283 11.02 11.62 5.83
CA SER A 283 12.31 11.72 6.51
C SER A 283 12.20 12.17 7.98
N HIS A 284 11.07 12.76 8.37
CA HIS A 284 10.77 13.17 9.75
C HIS A 284 10.05 12.08 10.56
N GLY A 285 9.65 10.98 9.90
CA GLY A 285 8.90 9.89 10.50
C GLY A 285 7.39 10.11 10.53
N ASP A 286 6.86 11.12 9.81
CA ASP A 286 5.42 11.31 9.64
C ASP A 286 4.85 10.23 8.71
N ILE A 287 3.67 9.70 9.02
CA ILE A 287 3.03 8.63 8.26
C ILE A 287 1.94 9.23 7.38
N TYR A 288 1.92 8.83 6.11
CA TYR A 288 0.85 9.11 5.17
C TYR A 288 0.09 7.82 4.88
N VAL A 289 -1.23 7.86 5.06
CA VAL A 289 -2.10 6.68 4.94
C VAL A 289 -3.10 6.92 3.81
N GLY A 290 -2.92 6.19 2.70
CA GLY A 290 -3.93 6.08 1.66
C GLY A 290 -4.97 5.04 2.05
N GLU A 291 -6.24 5.35 1.80
CA GLU A 291 -7.35 4.48 2.16
C GLU A 291 -8.22 4.14 0.94
N VAL A 292 -8.67 2.89 0.88
CA VAL A 292 -9.76 2.47 -0.03
C VAL A 292 -11.13 2.66 0.63
N SER A 293 -11.31 3.86 1.17
CA SER A 293 -12.46 4.22 1.98
C SER A 293 -13.76 4.26 1.19
N TYR A 294 -13.74 4.75 -0.06
CA TYR A 294 -14.93 4.78 -0.93
C TYR A 294 -15.41 3.37 -1.29
N THR A 295 -14.50 2.46 -1.64
CA THR A 295 -14.82 1.05 -1.92
C THR A 295 -15.36 0.36 -0.67
N ASN A 296 -14.67 0.51 0.48
CA ASN A 296 -15.07 -0.19 1.71
C ASN A 296 -16.25 0.45 2.42
N TRP A 297 -16.54 1.74 2.21
CA TRP A 297 -17.79 2.33 2.65
C TRP A 297 -19.00 1.59 2.04
N ARG A 298 -18.99 1.38 0.72
CA ARG A 298 -20.05 0.63 0.02
C ARG A 298 -20.18 -0.81 0.52
N ASN A 299 -19.06 -1.49 0.75
CA ASN A 299 -19.07 -2.86 1.26
C ASN A 299 -19.66 -2.94 2.67
N ARG A 300 -19.37 -1.94 3.52
CA ARG A 300 -19.78 -1.91 4.94
C ARG A 300 -21.20 -1.38 5.13
N TYR A 301 -21.55 -0.31 4.41
CA TYR A 301 -22.79 0.42 4.61
C TYR A 301 -23.77 0.33 3.41
N LYS A 302 -23.48 -0.50 2.44
CA LYS A 302 -24.29 -0.86 1.25
C LYS A 302 -25.11 0.30 0.65
N GLU A 303 -26.34 0.52 1.17
CA GLU A 303 -27.31 1.49 0.68
C GLU A 303 -27.02 2.94 1.08
N GLN A 304 -26.06 3.18 1.99
CA GLN A 304 -25.76 4.53 2.45
C GLN A 304 -24.86 5.26 1.46
N PRO A 305 -25.19 6.51 1.10
CA PRO A 305 -24.32 7.33 0.28
C PRO A 305 -22.99 7.58 1.00
N HIS A 306 -21.94 7.90 0.25
CA HIS A 306 -20.69 8.36 0.84
C HIS A 306 -20.97 9.64 1.64
N PRO A 307 -20.54 9.73 2.90
CA PRO A 307 -20.74 10.93 3.69
C PRO A 307 -19.90 12.09 3.16
N PRO A 308 -20.34 13.33 3.32
CA PRO A 308 -19.49 14.48 3.09
C PRO A 308 -18.20 14.37 3.89
N GLY A 309 -17.05 14.66 3.28
CA GLY A 309 -15.75 14.60 3.95
C GLY A 309 -15.19 13.19 4.18
N LEU A 310 -15.69 12.17 3.44
CA LEU A 310 -15.08 10.84 3.47
C LEU A 310 -13.60 10.94 3.08
N ARG A 311 -12.72 10.67 4.04
CA ARG A 311 -11.28 10.76 3.84
C ARG A 311 -10.75 9.53 3.11
N SER A 312 -9.84 9.74 2.18
CA SER A 312 -9.05 8.68 1.53
C SER A 312 -7.54 8.90 1.62
N LEU A 313 -7.12 10.04 2.21
CA LEU A 313 -5.71 10.31 2.54
C LEU A 313 -5.64 10.97 3.91
N GLN A 314 -4.82 10.41 4.80
CA GLN A 314 -4.58 10.95 6.13
C GLN A 314 -3.09 11.15 6.39
N LYS A 315 -2.75 12.16 7.21
CA LYS A 315 -1.39 12.38 7.74
C LYS A 315 -1.38 12.22 9.25
N LEU A 316 -0.39 11.49 9.74
CA LEU A 316 -0.08 11.34 11.15
C LEU A 316 1.32 11.90 11.40
N VAL A 317 1.43 12.97 12.16
CA VAL A 317 2.70 13.63 12.49
C VAL A 317 3.32 12.96 13.72
N LYS A 318 4.57 12.57 13.61
CA LYS A 318 5.30 11.97 14.73
C LYS A 318 5.48 12.99 15.85
N VAL A 319 5.14 12.59 17.10
CA VAL A 319 5.28 13.43 18.30
C VAL A 319 6.15 12.72 19.34
N GLY A 320 7.29 13.32 19.65
CA GLY A 320 8.25 12.86 20.67
C GLY A 320 9.34 12.02 20.14
#